data_50bacb5fb7b6a16786c145f942baf614
#
_entry.id   50bacb5fb7b6a16786c145f942baf614
#
_cell.length_a   1.000
_cell.length_b   1.000
_cell.length_c   1.000
_cell.angle_alpha   90.00
_cell.angle_beta   90.00
_cell.angle_gamma   90.00
#
_symmetry.space_group_name_H-M   'P 1'
#
loop_
_entity.id
_entity.type
_entity.pdbx_description
1 polymer ?
#
loop_
_entity_poly.entity_id
_entity_poly.type
_entity_poly.pdbx_seq_one_letter_code
_entity_poly.pdbx_strand_id
1 'polypeptide(L)'
;MKYDYQTVSRTMLGDLHTPVSTYLKVRDIFPQSALMESSDYHGSENNRSFIGLCPVASVSIDHAVAVFCLPDGTREEHPVTEEYHAENALRDFLNRFHVEGEYSDYCGLYGYTSFNAVRYFENIVVKDSREATNDAPDILYILYKYLIVFNDFKNEMLLLEMLAPDEKSELDKVQKAIHNRNYTAYDFRAVGETTSSLTDEEHKANIRRGIAHCMRGDVFQIVLSRRFEQRFVGDDFKLYRALRSINPSPYLFYFDFGGFRIFGSSPETHCRIEGRHAYIDPIAGTAKRTGNPEQDAANARYLQDDPKENAEHVMLVDLARNDLSRNCHDVKVDFYKEMQYYSHVIHLVSRVSGTLNSDTDSIRTFIDTFPAGTLSGAPKVRAMQLISELEPHNRGAYGGCIGFIGLNGSLNQAITIRTFVSRNGMLWFQAGGGIVAKSNAEYELQEVNNKLGALKKAITMAENFL
;
A
#
# COMPACT_ATOMS: atom_id res chain seq x y z
N MET A 1 3.95 -19.32 -23.26
CA MET A 1 4.41 -18.31 -24.25
C MET A 1 5.14 -17.22 -23.49
N LYS A 2 6.25 -16.71 -24.02
CA LYS A 2 6.98 -15.60 -23.41
C LYS A 2 6.78 -14.35 -24.25
N TYR A 3 6.75 -13.20 -23.59
CA TYR A 3 6.62 -11.88 -24.20
C TYR A 3 7.91 -11.12 -23.94
N ASP A 4 8.61 -10.79 -25.03
CA ASP A 4 9.88 -10.06 -24.99
C ASP A 4 9.63 -8.60 -25.32
N TYR A 5 10.21 -7.69 -24.53
CA TYR A 5 10.12 -6.26 -24.72
C TYR A 5 11.50 -5.61 -24.67
N GLN A 6 11.63 -4.53 -25.43
CA GLN A 6 12.76 -3.60 -25.34
C GLN A 6 12.25 -2.27 -24.80
N THR A 7 13.00 -1.67 -23.90
CA THR A 7 12.66 -0.33 -23.41
C THR A 7 13.13 0.75 -24.37
N VAL A 8 12.27 1.74 -24.57
CA VAL A 8 12.64 3.01 -25.21
C VAL A 8 12.34 4.13 -24.23
N SER A 9 13.24 5.07 -24.13
CA SER A 9 13.15 6.14 -23.14
C SER A 9 13.39 7.52 -23.74
N ARG A 10 12.85 8.53 -23.07
CA ARG A 10 13.09 9.94 -23.38
C ARG A 10 13.14 10.73 -22.09
N THR A 11 14.27 11.37 -21.82
CA THR A 11 14.44 12.25 -20.66
C THR A 11 14.06 13.69 -21.04
N MET A 12 13.34 14.36 -20.15
CA MET A 12 12.87 15.74 -20.30
C MET A 12 13.14 16.51 -19.00
N LEU A 13 13.15 17.85 -19.10
CA LEU A 13 13.09 18.69 -17.90
C LEU A 13 11.74 18.52 -17.19
N GLY A 14 11.79 18.29 -15.88
CA GLY A 14 10.62 18.10 -15.03
C GLY A 14 10.18 19.35 -14.26
N ASP A 15 10.91 20.45 -14.36
CA ASP A 15 10.74 21.68 -13.55
C ASP A 15 9.37 22.36 -13.71
N LEU A 16 8.69 22.17 -14.85
CA LEU A 16 7.34 22.68 -15.12
C LEU A 16 6.24 21.65 -14.92
N HIS A 17 6.57 20.48 -14.41
CA HIS A 17 5.65 19.36 -14.28
C HIS A 17 5.66 18.81 -12.84
N THR A 18 4.48 18.57 -12.30
CA THR A 18 4.33 17.80 -11.05
C THR A 18 3.66 16.48 -11.36
N PRO A 19 3.87 15.43 -10.55
CA PRO A 19 3.16 14.17 -10.73
C PRO A 19 1.64 14.36 -10.81
N VAL A 20 1.06 15.15 -9.91
CA VAL A 20 -0.39 15.42 -9.87
C VAL A 20 -0.86 16.15 -11.13
N SER A 21 -0.18 17.23 -11.54
CA SER A 21 -0.58 17.97 -12.74
C SER A 21 -0.45 17.14 -14.01
N THR A 22 0.57 16.31 -14.09
CA THR A 22 0.78 15.40 -15.22
C THR A 22 -0.28 14.30 -15.24
N TYR A 23 -0.61 13.72 -14.09
CA TYR A 23 -1.66 12.70 -13.98
C TYR A 23 -3.02 13.25 -14.45
N LEU A 24 -3.39 14.46 -14.06
CA LEU A 24 -4.62 15.13 -14.54
C LEU A 24 -4.67 15.30 -16.06
N LYS A 25 -3.53 15.46 -16.71
CA LYS A 25 -3.46 15.61 -18.18
C LYS A 25 -3.59 14.28 -18.92
N VAL A 26 -3.18 13.18 -18.32
CA VAL A 26 -3.07 11.89 -19.00
C VAL A 26 -4.18 10.90 -18.63
N ARG A 27 -4.80 11.02 -17.44
CA ARG A 27 -5.76 10.02 -16.94
C ARG A 27 -7.02 9.87 -17.82
N ASP A 28 -7.52 10.95 -18.41
CA ASP A 28 -8.72 10.92 -19.25
C ASP A 28 -8.41 10.37 -20.67
N ILE A 29 -7.14 10.41 -21.06
CA ILE A 29 -6.66 9.86 -22.34
C ILE A 29 -6.28 8.38 -22.19
N PHE A 30 -5.72 8.02 -21.02
CA PHE A 30 -5.27 6.68 -20.67
C PHE A 30 -6.02 6.20 -19.45
N PRO A 31 -7.22 5.58 -19.62
CA PRO A 31 -7.98 5.03 -18.50
C PRO A 31 -7.21 3.88 -17.82
N GLN A 32 -7.60 3.55 -16.59
CA GLN A 32 -6.95 2.53 -15.77
C GLN A 32 -5.45 2.83 -15.55
N SER A 33 -5.15 4.08 -15.26
CA SER A 33 -3.81 4.55 -14.93
C SER A 33 -3.55 4.55 -13.43
N ALA A 34 -2.30 4.70 -13.05
CA ALA A 34 -1.90 4.78 -11.65
C ALA A 34 -0.92 5.93 -11.42
N LEU A 35 -1.01 6.54 -10.25
CA LEU A 35 -0.07 7.53 -9.74
C LEU A 35 0.52 7.01 -8.43
N MET A 36 1.84 6.96 -8.34
CA MET A 36 2.59 6.64 -7.14
C MET A 36 3.60 7.73 -6.89
N GLU A 37 3.46 8.42 -5.77
CA GLU A 37 4.37 9.50 -5.39
C GLU A 37 5.17 9.09 -4.15
N SER A 38 6.38 9.59 -4.04
CA SER A 38 7.15 9.55 -2.82
C SER A 38 7.34 10.96 -2.30
N SER A 39 7.02 11.18 -1.04
CA SER A 39 7.24 12.45 -0.35
C SER A 39 8.30 12.34 0.74
N ASP A 40 9.31 11.49 0.54
CA ASP A 40 10.39 11.36 1.49
C ASP A 40 11.25 12.64 1.51
N TYR A 41 11.18 13.35 2.63
CA TYR A 41 11.86 14.63 2.84
C TYR A 41 13.37 14.52 3.01
N HIS A 42 13.91 13.32 3.10
CA HIS A 42 15.35 13.12 3.29
C HIS A 42 16.18 13.24 2.00
N GLY A 43 15.57 13.74 0.91
CA GLY A 43 16.29 14.17 -0.29
C GLY A 43 17.21 13.08 -0.88
N SER A 44 16.81 11.81 -0.77
CA SER A 44 17.61 10.76 -1.36
C SER A 44 17.52 10.85 -2.88
N GLU A 45 18.66 10.74 -3.54
CA GLU A 45 18.74 10.67 -5.01
C GLU A 45 17.84 9.57 -5.61
N ASN A 46 17.36 8.66 -4.78
CA ASN A 46 16.55 7.50 -5.13
C ASN A 46 15.03 7.74 -5.00
N ASN A 47 14.61 8.93 -4.59
CA ASN A 47 13.19 9.24 -4.47
C ASN A 47 12.58 9.48 -5.85
N ARG A 48 11.60 8.65 -6.23
CA ARG A 48 10.94 8.67 -7.54
C ARG A 48 9.44 8.63 -7.39
N SER A 49 8.76 9.40 -8.24
CA SER A 49 7.32 9.27 -8.45
C SER A 49 7.05 8.66 -9.81
N PHE A 50 5.97 7.88 -9.92
CA PHE A 50 5.64 7.10 -11.12
C PHE A 50 4.21 7.34 -11.54
N ILE A 51 3.98 7.42 -12.86
CA ILE A 51 2.67 7.30 -13.47
C ILE A 51 2.70 6.12 -14.42
N GLY A 52 1.83 5.13 -14.20
CA GLY A 52 1.64 3.99 -15.08
C GLY A 52 0.45 4.21 -16.00
N LEU A 53 0.66 4.00 -17.29
CA LEU A 53 -0.34 4.21 -18.35
C LEU A 53 -0.46 2.98 -19.25
N CYS A 54 -1.65 2.72 -19.74
CA CYS A 54 -1.93 1.70 -20.73
C CYS A 54 -1.60 0.28 -20.22
N PRO A 55 -2.52 -0.38 -19.48
CA PRO A 55 -2.34 -1.77 -19.08
C PRO A 55 -2.16 -2.69 -20.31
N VAL A 56 -1.10 -3.49 -20.32
CA VAL A 56 -0.85 -4.50 -21.36
C VAL A 56 -1.09 -5.91 -20.87
N ALA A 57 -0.98 -6.14 -19.58
CA ALA A 57 -1.24 -7.42 -18.96
C ALA A 57 -1.62 -7.22 -17.49
N SER A 58 -2.34 -8.19 -16.93
CA SER A 58 -2.68 -8.19 -15.52
C SER A 58 -2.82 -9.59 -14.98
N VAL A 59 -2.54 -9.74 -13.68
CA VAL A 59 -2.84 -10.93 -12.89
C VAL A 59 -3.75 -10.55 -11.75
N SER A 60 -4.83 -11.28 -11.60
CA SER A 60 -5.73 -11.16 -10.44
C SER A 60 -5.95 -12.52 -9.81
N ILE A 61 -6.14 -12.54 -8.50
CA ILE A 61 -6.55 -13.75 -7.77
C ILE A 61 -7.75 -13.38 -6.92
N ASP A 62 -8.83 -14.10 -7.13
CA ASP A 62 -10.08 -13.94 -6.40
C ASP A 62 -10.86 -15.24 -6.36
N HIS A 63 -11.53 -15.54 -5.24
CA HIS A 63 -12.32 -16.76 -5.07
C HIS A 63 -11.56 -18.04 -5.48
N ALA A 64 -10.30 -18.12 -5.09
CA ALA A 64 -9.39 -19.23 -5.41
C ALA A 64 -9.20 -19.49 -6.92
N VAL A 65 -9.31 -18.44 -7.75
CA VAL A 65 -8.99 -18.50 -9.18
C VAL A 65 -8.01 -17.38 -9.52
N ALA A 66 -6.88 -17.73 -10.10
CA ALA A 66 -5.96 -16.78 -10.71
C ALA A 66 -6.34 -16.55 -12.17
N VAL A 67 -6.45 -15.30 -12.57
CA VAL A 67 -6.79 -14.89 -13.94
C VAL A 67 -5.62 -14.11 -14.52
N PHE A 68 -5.10 -14.56 -15.65
CA PHE A 68 -4.08 -13.86 -16.42
C PHE A 68 -4.73 -13.21 -17.63
N CYS A 69 -4.65 -11.89 -17.75
CA CYS A 69 -4.95 -11.17 -18.98
C CYS A 69 -3.62 -10.86 -19.66
N LEU A 70 -3.41 -11.39 -20.87
CA LEU A 70 -2.13 -11.36 -21.57
C LEU A 70 -2.14 -10.34 -22.71
N PRO A 71 -0.96 -9.87 -23.18
CA PRO A 71 -0.86 -8.82 -24.19
C PRO A 71 -1.54 -9.09 -25.53
N ASP A 72 -1.68 -10.35 -25.88
CA ASP A 72 -2.39 -10.80 -27.11
C ASP A 72 -3.92 -10.86 -26.96
N GLY A 73 -4.45 -10.45 -25.81
CA GLY A 73 -5.85 -10.50 -25.47
C GLY A 73 -6.32 -11.85 -24.91
N THR A 74 -5.43 -12.82 -24.79
CA THR A 74 -5.73 -14.12 -24.18
C THR A 74 -6.04 -13.94 -22.69
N ARG A 75 -7.08 -14.65 -22.23
CA ARG A 75 -7.44 -14.78 -20.82
C ARG A 75 -7.26 -16.23 -20.39
N GLU A 76 -6.41 -16.45 -19.41
CA GLU A 76 -6.19 -17.76 -18.81
C GLU A 76 -6.74 -17.77 -17.38
N GLU A 77 -7.35 -18.90 -16.99
CA GLU A 77 -7.84 -19.10 -15.62
C GLU A 77 -7.14 -20.32 -15.01
N HIS A 78 -6.58 -20.14 -13.82
CA HIS A 78 -5.85 -21.17 -13.09
C HIS A 78 -6.45 -21.32 -11.70
N PRO A 79 -7.10 -22.43 -11.35
CA PRO A 79 -7.56 -22.67 -9.99
C PRO A 79 -6.38 -22.67 -9.00
N VAL A 80 -6.55 -21.96 -7.90
CA VAL A 80 -5.61 -21.98 -6.77
C VAL A 80 -5.95 -23.18 -5.89
N THR A 81 -5.03 -24.11 -5.77
CA THR A 81 -5.20 -25.40 -5.09
C THR A 81 -4.02 -25.69 -4.18
N GLU A 82 -4.03 -26.85 -3.51
CA GLU A 82 -2.86 -27.32 -2.73
C GLU A 82 -1.66 -27.68 -3.60
N GLU A 83 -1.85 -27.96 -4.89
CA GLU A 83 -0.77 -28.25 -5.85
C GLU A 83 -0.33 -27.01 -6.64
N TYR A 84 -1.19 -26.00 -6.75
CA TYR A 84 -0.92 -24.75 -7.45
C TYR A 84 -1.34 -23.56 -6.58
N HIS A 85 -0.43 -23.07 -5.78
CA HIS A 85 -0.65 -21.96 -4.85
C HIS A 85 -0.70 -20.60 -5.55
N ALA A 86 -1.21 -19.59 -4.88
CA ALA A 86 -1.17 -18.21 -5.36
C ALA A 86 0.26 -17.72 -5.68
N GLU A 87 1.25 -18.20 -4.93
CA GLU A 87 2.67 -17.99 -5.19
C GLU A 87 3.09 -18.50 -6.58
N ASN A 88 2.65 -19.70 -6.95
CA ASN A 88 2.93 -20.28 -8.27
C ASN A 88 2.31 -19.43 -9.37
N ALA A 89 1.06 -19.00 -9.20
CA ALA A 89 0.37 -18.15 -10.17
C ALA A 89 1.09 -16.82 -10.39
N LEU A 90 1.52 -16.14 -9.32
CA LEU A 90 2.26 -14.87 -9.43
C LEU A 90 3.61 -15.07 -10.13
N ARG A 91 4.34 -16.14 -9.77
CA ARG A 91 5.64 -16.46 -10.37
C ARG A 91 5.50 -16.85 -11.85
N ASP A 92 4.51 -17.68 -12.18
CA ASP A 92 4.23 -18.09 -13.55
C ASP A 92 3.86 -16.90 -14.43
N PHE A 93 3.06 -15.98 -13.90
CA PHE A 93 2.73 -14.76 -14.61
C PHE A 93 3.96 -13.88 -14.85
N LEU A 94 4.77 -13.62 -13.83
CA LEU A 94 6.02 -12.85 -13.97
C LEU A 94 6.98 -13.47 -14.99
N ASN A 95 7.12 -14.79 -15.00
CA ASN A 95 7.99 -15.52 -15.90
C ASN A 95 7.54 -15.49 -17.37
N ARG A 96 6.34 -14.98 -17.67
CA ARG A 96 5.86 -14.74 -19.05
C ARG A 96 6.53 -13.55 -19.70
N PHE A 97 7.13 -12.63 -18.92
CA PHE A 97 7.62 -11.35 -19.40
C PHE A 97 9.13 -11.26 -19.24
N HIS A 98 9.77 -10.77 -20.28
CA HIS A 98 11.18 -10.45 -20.29
C HIS A 98 11.35 -9.04 -20.87
N VAL A 99 12.07 -8.16 -20.17
CA VAL A 99 12.28 -6.77 -20.56
C VAL A 99 13.76 -6.46 -20.48
N GLU A 100 14.30 -5.95 -21.57
CA GLU A 100 15.69 -5.50 -21.67
C GLU A 100 15.76 -4.02 -22.03
N GLY A 101 16.91 -3.41 -21.75
CA GLY A 101 17.21 -2.03 -22.10
C GLY A 101 17.40 -1.13 -20.89
N GLU A 102 17.61 0.14 -21.18
CA GLU A 102 17.82 1.16 -20.15
C GLU A 102 16.55 1.36 -19.33
N TYR A 103 16.66 1.51 -18.00
CA TYR A 103 15.53 1.65 -17.06
C TYR A 103 14.57 0.46 -17.00
N SER A 104 14.96 -0.72 -17.51
CA SER A 104 14.14 -1.94 -17.40
C SER A 104 13.81 -2.31 -15.95
N ASP A 105 14.59 -1.84 -14.98
CA ASP A 105 14.35 -2.01 -13.54
C ASP A 105 13.04 -1.37 -13.04
N TYR A 106 12.49 -0.39 -13.76
CA TYR A 106 11.19 0.20 -13.47
C TYR A 106 10.02 -0.62 -14.03
N CYS A 107 10.29 -1.55 -14.95
CA CYS A 107 9.28 -2.39 -15.55
C CYS A 107 8.89 -3.52 -14.61
N GLY A 108 7.60 -3.69 -14.40
CA GLY A 108 7.07 -4.70 -13.51
C GLY A 108 5.59 -4.52 -13.25
N LEU A 109 5.13 -5.18 -12.23
CA LEU A 109 3.74 -5.21 -11.82
C LEU A 109 3.48 -4.14 -10.75
N TYR A 110 2.45 -3.35 -10.97
CA TYR A 110 1.97 -2.34 -10.03
C TYR A 110 0.56 -2.69 -9.62
N GLY A 111 0.29 -2.72 -8.32
CA GLY A 111 -1.01 -3.11 -7.83
C GLY A 111 -1.02 -3.37 -6.34
N TYR A 112 -1.92 -4.26 -5.90
CA TYR A 112 -2.15 -4.50 -4.48
C TYR A 112 -2.39 -5.98 -4.18
N THR A 113 -2.16 -6.31 -2.91
CA THR A 113 -2.56 -7.56 -2.26
C THR A 113 -3.45 -7.18 -1.07
N SER A 114 -4.71 -7.60 -1.08
CA SER A 114 -5.63 -7.31 0.02
C SER A 114 -5.28 -8.12 1.26
N PHE A 115 -5.74 -7.67 2.42
CA PHE A 115 -5.60 -8.46 3.65
C PHE A 115 -6.25 -9.84 3.52
N ASN A 116 -7.34 -9.94 2.76
CA ASN A 116 -8.06 -11.19 2.53
C ASN A 116 -7.22 -12.25 1.83
N ALA A 117 -6.19 -11.85 1.08
CA ALA A 117 -5.27 -12.77 0.40
C ALA A 117 -4.53 -13.70 1.36
N VAL A 118 -4.51 -13.39 2.65
CA VAL A 118 -3.93 -14.26 3.67
C VAL A 118 -4.51 -15.68 3.63
N ARG A 119 -5.75 -15.84 3.15
CA ARG A 119 -6.37 -17.17 2.94
C ARG A 119 -5.61 -18.08 1.98
N TYR A 120 -4.79 -17.49 1.10
CA TYR A 120 -3.96 -18.24 0.15
C TYR A 120 -2.56 -18.54 0.68
N PHE A 121 -2.18 -17.91 1.78
CA PHE A 121 -0.82 -17.95 2.32
C PHE A 121 -0.71 -18.71 3.64
N GLU A 122 -1.80 -18.71 4.41
CA GLU A 122 -1.88 -19.31 5.74
C GLU A 122 -3.22 -20.06 5.92
N ASN A 123 -3.25 -21.03 6.81
CA ASN A 123 -4.49 -21.72 7.13
C ASN A 123 -5.41 -20.88 8.02
N ILE A 124 -6.06 -19.91 7.41
CA ILE A 124 -6.95 -18.96 8.07
C ILE A 124 -8.26 -18.87 7.30
N VAL A 125 -9.37 -18.94 8.03
CA VAL A 125 -10.69 -18.70 7.48
C VAL A 125 -10.92 -17.20 7.40
N VAL A 126 -11.01 -16.69 6.19
CA VAL A 126 -11.44 -15.30 5.94
C VAL A 126 -12.94 -15.32 5.64
N LYS A 127 -13.71 -14.49 6.34
CA LYS A 127 -15.15 -14.36 6.09
C LYS A 127 -15.38 -13.92 4.66
N ASP A 128 -16.21 -14.65 3.96
CA ASP A 128 -16.59 -14.36 2.58
C ASP A 128 -17.91 -13.59 2.58
N SER A 129 -17.86 -12.33 2.96
CA SER A 129 -19.01 -11.44 2.85
C SER A 129 -19.02 -10.85 1.43
N ARG A 130 -19.68 -11.55 0.53
CA ARG A 130 -19.98 -11.05 -0.82
C ARG A 130 -21.11 -10.04 -0.79
N GLU A 131 -20.98 -9.03 0.03
CA GLU A 131 -21.79 -7.85 -0.21
C GLU A 131 -21.26 -7.22 -1.49
N ALA A 132 -22.09 -7.14 -2.51
CA ALA A 132 -21.78 -6.70 -3.88
C ALA A 132 -21.12 -5.31 -3.99
N THR A 133 -20.96 -4.63 -2.89
CA THR A 133 -20.44 -3.27 -2.78
C THR A 133 -18.92 -3.18 -2.66
N ASN A 134 -18.23 -4.25 -2.23
CA ASN A 134 -16.77 -4.25 -2.03
C ASN A 134 -16.09 -5.45 -2.69
N ASP A 135 -16.57 -5.85 -3.86
CA ASP A 135 -16.10 -7.05 -4.56
C ASP A 135 -14.87 -6.72 -5.45
N ALA A 136 -13.79 -6.28 -4.81
CA ALA A 136 -12.50 -6.14 -5.45
C ALA A 136 -11.73 -7.46 -5.32
N PRO A 137 -10.93 -7.86 -6.33
CA PRO A 137 -10.09 -9.04 -6.25
C PRO A 137 -9.18 -9.03 -5.03
N ASP A 138 -8.87 -10.20 -4.46
CA ASP A 138 -7.95 -10.31 -3.33
C ASP A 138 -6.53 -9.88 -3.71
N ILE A 139 -6.12 -10.12 -4.95
CA ILE A 139 -4.84 -9.70 -5.51
C ILE A 139 -5.09 -9.15 -6.91
N LEU A 140 -4.50 -8.00 -7.22
CA LEU A 140 -4.51 -7.45 -8.59
C LEU A 140 -3.24 -6.65 -8.85
N TYR A 141 -2.50 -7.07 -9.87
CA TYR A 141 -1.31 -6.37 -10.36
C TYR A 141 -1.37 -6.17 -11.87
N ILE A 142 -0.88 -5.04 -12.32
CA ILE A 142 -0.95 -4.58 -13.72
C ILE A 142 0.45 -4.29 -14.23
N LEU A 143 0.74 -4.74 -15.45
CA LEU A 143 1.91 -4.36 -16.24
C LEU A 143 1.52 -3.22 -17.17
N TYR A 144 2.13 -2.04 -17.00
CA TYR A 144 1.86 -0.86 -17.81
C TYR A 144 2.83 -0.75 -18.98
N LYS A 145 2.33 -0.33 -20.16
CA LYS A 145 3.17 -0.08 -21.33
C LYS A 145 4.06 1.14 -21.16
N TYR A 146 3.50 2.23 -20.61
CA TYR A 146 4.22 3.48 -20.40
C TYR A 146 4.38 3.76 -18.91
N LEU A 147 5.57 4.25 -18.57
CA LEU A 147 5.85 4.83 -17.26
C LEU A 147 6.37 6.26 -17.44
N ILE A 148 5.83 7.18 -16.64
CA ILE A 148 6.40 8.51 -16.47
C ILE A 148 7.05 8.52 -15.11
N VAL A 149 8.37 8.75 -15.07
CA VAL A 149 9.14 8.71 -13.84
C VAL A 149 9.69 10.09 -13.54
N PHE A 150 9.36 10.61 -12.36
CA PHE A 150 9.84 11.90 -11.87
C PHE A 150 11.02 11.71 -10.95
N ASN A 151 12.04 12.50 -11.15
CA ASN A 151 13.16 12.68 -10.26
C ASN A 151 13.19 14.15 -9.80
N ASP A 152 12.53 14.42 -8.68
CA ASP A 152 12.43 15.78 -8.16
C ASP A 152 13.79 16.35 -7.73
N PHE A 153 14.72 15.50 -7.30
CA PHE A 153 16.07 15.91 -6.93
C PHE A 153 16.86 16.47 -8.12
N LYS A 154 16.68 15.88 -9.31
CA LYS A 154 17.36 16.30 -10.55
C LYS A 154 16.51 17.21 -11.43
N ASN A 155 15.27 17.47 -11.07
CA ASN A 155 14.26 18.14 -11.94
C ASN A 155 14.14 17.46 -13.31
N GLU A 156 14.16 16.12 -13.32
CA GLU A 156 14.06 15.30 -14.53
C GLU A 156 12.75 14.54 -14.57
N MET A 157 12.23 14.37 -15.75
CA MET A 157 11.08 13.52 -16.05
C MET A 157 11.48 12.56 -17.18
N LEU A 158 11.35 11.26 -16.91
CA LEU A 158 11.63 10.18 -17.85
C LEU A 158 10.32 9.62 -18.40
N LEU A 159 10.19 9.58 -19.71
CA LEU A 159 9.16 8.81 -20.42
C LEU A 159 9.76 7.45 -20.80
N LEU A 160 9.15 6.37 -20.36
CA LEU A 160 9.59 5.01 -20.64
C LEU A 160 8.46 4.23 -21.31
N GLU A 161 8.80 3.48 -22.34
CA GLU A 161 7.89 2.61 -23.08
C GLU A 161 8.48 1.21 -23.22
N MET A 162 7.66 0.18 -22.99
CA MET A 162 8.00 -1.19 -23.35
C MET A 162 7.48 -1.47 -24.76
N LEU A 163 8.39 -1.79 -25.69
CA LEU A 163 8.08 -2.14 -27.06
C LEU A 163 8.19 -3.65 -27.29
N ALA A 164 7.13 -4.24 -27.84
CA ALA A 164 7.17 -5.57 -28.38
C ALA A 164 8.04 -5.61 -29.68
N PRO A 165 8.53 -6.78 -30.11
CA PRO A 165 9.22 -6.93 -31.38
C PRO A 165 8.40 -6.35 -32.52
N ASP A 166 9.05 -5.62 -33.41
CA ASP A 166 8.45 -4.98 -34.61
C ASP A 166 7.43 -3.84 -34.32
N GLU A 167 7.23 -3.48 -33.06
CA GLU A 167 6.37 -2.35 -32.68
C GLU A 167 7.12 -1.03 -32.81
N LYS A 168 6.40 0.03 -33.19
CA LYS A 168 6.96 1.40 -33.26
C LYS A 168 6.63 2.16 -31.99
N SER A 169 7.60 2.94 -31.53
CA SER A 169 7.40 3.81 -30.36
C SER A 169 6.30 4.84 -30.57
N GLU A 170 5.43 4.96 -29.55
CA GLU A 170 4.39 5.97 -29.46
C GLU A 170 4.64 7.01 -28.33
N LEU A 171 5.89 7.16 -27.85
CA LEU A 171 6.24 8.16 -26.83
C LEU A 171 5.84 9.57 -27.20
N ASP A 172 5.77 9.90 -28.49
CA ASP A 172 5.28 11.20 -28.96
C ASP A 172 3.82 11.46 -28.57
N LYS A 173 3.00 10.42 -28.52
CA LYS A 173 1.59 10.51 -28.07
C LYS A 173 1.51 10.84 -26.58
N VAL A 174 2.31 10.19 -25.76
CA VAL A 174 2.41 10.46 -24.33
C VAL A 174 2.94 11.87 -24.08
N GLN A 175 4.01 12.25 -24.78
CA GLN A 175 4.59 13.58 -24.67
C GLN A 175 3.60 14.69 -25.06
N LYS A 176 2.84 14.52 -26.14
CA LYS A 176 1.78 15.46 -26.54
C LYS A 176 0.70 15.61 -25.47
N ALA A 177 0.29 14.51 -24.85
CA ALA A 177 -0.68 14.53 -23.74
C ALA A 177 -0.15 15.34 -22.54
N ILE A 178 1.11 15.16 -22.18
CA ILE A 178 1.77 15.88 -21.08
C ILE A 178 1.89 17.39 -21.39
N HIS A 179 2.21 17.75 -22.62
CA HIS A 179 2.32 19.15 -23.04
C HIS A 179 0.98 19.86 -23.26
N ASN A 180 -0.13 19.12 -23.21
CA ASN A 180 -1.45 19.74 -23.25
C ASN A 180 -1.61 20.71 -22.06
N ARG A 181 -2.00 21.94 -22.35
CA ARG A 181 -2.22 22.95 -21.31
C ARG A 181 -3.58 22.82 -20.64
N ASN A 182 -4.52 22.14 -21.31
CA ASN A 182 -5.87 21.95 -20.83
C ASN A 182 -6.00 20.59 -20.18
N TYR A 183 -6.46 20.56 -18.95
CA TYR A 183 -6.92 19.38 -18.25
C TYR A 183 -8.19 19.70 -17.49
N THR A 184 -9.04 18.72 -17.29
CA THR A 184 -10.28 18.89 -16.56
C THR A 184 -10.08 18.45 -15.12
N ALA A 185 -10.41 19.33 -14.19
CA ALA A 185 -10.59 19.00 -12.79
C ALA A 185 -12.09 18.96 -12.50
N TYR A 186 -12.54 17.88 -11.88
CA TYR A 186 -13.94 17.69 -11.56
C TYR A 186 -14.16 17.92 -10.05
N ASP A 187 -15.38 18.29 -9.69
CA ASP A 187 -15.74 18.51 -8.31
C ASP A 187 -15.95 17.19 -7.57
N PHE A 188 -15.84 17.27 -6.24
CA PHE A 188 -16.15 16.21 -5.31
C PHE A 188 -17.13 16.72 -4.27
N ARG A 189 -18.11 15.88 -3.93
CA ARG A 189 -19.07 16.17 -2.85
C ARG A 189 -19.46 14.89 -2.12
N ALA A 190 -19.35 14.91 -0.81
CA ALA A 190 -19.92 13.88 0.06
C ALA A 190 -21.45 13.98 0.08
N VAL A 191 -22.13 12.85 0.17
CA VAL A 191 -23.59 12.74 0.18
C VAL A 191 -24.04 11.96 1.40
N GLY A 192 -24.87 12.58 2.22
CA GLY A 192 -25.37 11.98 3.47
C GLY A 192 -24.30 11.92 4.56
N GLU A 193 -24.59 11.16 5.60
CA GLU A 193 -23.72 11.00 6.75
C GLU A 193 -22.72 9.84 6.55
N THR A 194 -21.58 9.93 7.20
CA THR A 194 -20.63 8.81 7.30
C THR A 194 -21.23 7.76 8.23
N THR A 195 -21.28 6.53 7.78
CA THR A 195 -21.75 5.37 8.56
C THR A 195 -20.58 4.46 8.95
N SER A 196 -20.79 3.66 9.98
CA SER A 196 -19.80 2.71 10.47
C SER A 196 -20.38 1.30 10.53
N SER A 197 -19.54 0.30 10.27
CA SER A 197 -19.91 -1.10 10.42
C SER A 197 -20.18 -1.54 11.87
N LEU A 198 -19.68 -0.77 12.83
CA LEU A 198 -19.84 -0.99 14.26
C LEU A 198 -20.14 0.34 14.94
N THR A 199 -21.02 0.32 15.93
CA THR A 199 -21.14 1.42 16.88
C THR A 199 -19.91 1.52 17.77
N ASP A 200 -19.75 2.62 18.50
CA ASP A 200 -18.66 2.79 19.46
C ASP A 200 -18.68 1.70 20.55
N GLU A 201 -19.87 1.36 21.05
CA GLU A 201 -20.04 0.32 22.07
C GLU A 201 -19.70 -1.08 21.56
N GLU A 202 -20.11 -1.42 20.33
CA GLU A 202 -19.75 -2.69 19.70
C GLU A 202 -18.25 -2.80 19.47
N HIS A 203 -17.60 -1.72 19.02
CA HIS A 203 -16.15 -1.71 18.85
C HIS A 203 -15.43 -1.83 20.18
N LYS A 204 -15.87 -1.13 21.23
CA LYS A 204 -15.33 -1.28 22.59
C LYS A 204 -15.54 -2.70 23.14
N ALA A 205 -16.66 -3.34 22.82
CA ALA A 205 -16.88 -4.75 23.18
C ALA A 205 -15.86 -5.66 22.50
N ASN A 206 -15.56 -5.44 21.22
CA ASN A 206 -14.50 -6.18 20.51
C ASN A 206 -13.13 -5.92 21.11
N ILE A 207 -12.80 -4.68 21.47
CA ILE A 207 -11.54 -4.35 22.17
C ILE A 207 -11.43 -5.12 23.50
N ARG A 208 -12.50 -5.15 24.32
CA ARG A 208 -12.51 -5.92 25.58
C ARG A 208 -12.28 -7.42 25.34
N ARG A 209 -12.87 -7.98 24.28
CA ARG A 209 -12.61 -9.38 23.88
C ARG A 209 -11.16 -9.58 23.46
N GLY A 210 -10.58 -8.64 22.71
CA GLY A 210 -9.15 -8.65 22.37
C GLY A 210 -8.26 -8.61 23.61
N ILE A 211 -8.55 -7.75 24.58
CA ILE A 211 -7.84 -7.71 25.87
C ILE A 211 -7.94 -9.04 26.60
N ALA A 212 -9.10 -9.67 26.61
CA ALA A 212 -9.28 -10.99 27.24
C ALA A 212 -8.44 -12.08 26.57
N HIS A 213 -8.29 -12.05 25.23
CA HIS A 213 -7.38 -12.95 24.52
C HIS A 213 -5.91 -12.72 24.89
N CYS A 214 -5.50 -11.45 25.02
CA CYS A 214 -4.15 -11.12 25.49
C CYS A 214 -3.90 -11.60 26.93
N MET A 215 -4.88 -11.44 27.83
CA MET A 215 -4.76 -11.87 29.22
C MET A 215 -4.70 -13.40 29.37
N ARG A 216 -5.35 -14.14 28.47
CA ARG A 216 -5.26 -15.60 28.43
C ARG A 216 -3.98 -16.14 27.83
N GLY A 217 -3.18 -15.28 27.18
CA GLY A 217 -1.97 -15.68 26.49
C GLY A 217 -2.18 -16.25 25.09
N ASP A 218 -3.37 -16.06 24.49
CA ASP A 218 -3.65 -16.43 23.10
C ASP A 218 -2.79 -15.63 22.13
N VAL A 219 -2.60 -14.34 22.42
CA VAL A 219 -1.75 -13.38 21.69
C VAL A 219 -1.08 -12.42 22.67
N PHE A 220 0.04 -11.83 22.27
CA PHE A 220 0.66 -10.70 22.98
C PHE A 220 0.01 -9.38 22.59
N GLN A 221 -0.33 -9.25 21.30
CA GLN A 221 -1.00 -8.11 20.72
C GLN A 221 -1.95 -8.58 19.62
N ILE A 222 -3.06 -7.86 19.48
CA ILE A 222 -4.00 -7.99 18.37
C ILE A 222 -4.40 -6.61 17.88
N VAL A 223 -4.45 -6.40 16.55
CA VAL A 223 -4.94 -5.17 15.96
C VAL A 223 -6.39 -5.35 15.53
N LEU A 224 -7.30 -4.62 16.15
CA LEU A 224 -8.71 -4.62 15.77
C LEU A 224 -9.08 -3.31 15.10
N SER A 225 -9.86 -3.39 14.04
CA SER A 225 -10.19 -2.27 13.17
C SER A 225 -11.70 -2.06 13.04
N ARG A 226 -12.05 -0.89 12.54
CA ARG A 226 -13.42 -0.44 12.31
C ARG A 226 -13.52 0.22 10.95
N ARG A 227 -14.51 -0.19 10.14
CA ARG A 227 -14.74 0.33 8.80
C ARG A 227 -15.81 1.40 8.79
N PHE A 228 -15.57 2.43 7.99
CA PHE A 228 -16.49 3.52 7.71
C PHE A 228 -16.82 3.61 6.24
N GLU A 229 -18.00 4.11 5.93
CA GLU A 229 -18.53 4.28 4.58
C GLU A 229 -19.05 5.70 4.40
N GLN A 230 -18.81 6.27 3.22
CA GLN A 230 -19.31 7.59 2.83
C GLN A 230 -19.72 7.56 1.37
N ARG A 231 -20.97 7.93 1.10
CA ARG A 231 -21.41 8.17 -0.29
C ARG A 231 -20.81 9.46 -0.81
N PHE A 232 -20.53 9.50 -2.11
CA PHE A 232 -20.04 10.69 -2.77
C PHE A 232 -20.51 10.75 -4.23
N VAL A 233 -20.41 11.95 -4.81
CA VAL A 233 -20.57 12.22 -6.24
C VAL A 233 -19.37 13.03 -6.72
N GLY A 234 -18.98 12.84 -7.97
CA GLY A 234 -17.87 13.55 -8.59
C GLY A 234 -16.57 12.76 -8.60
N ASP A 235 -15.46 13.45 -8.43
CA ASP A 235 -14.12 12.96 -8.66
C ASP A 235 -13.37 12.66 -7.35
N ASP A 236 -13.15 11.40 -7.07
CA ASP A 236 -12.39 10.94 -5.91
C ASP A 236 -10.89 11.28 -5.99
N PHE A 237 -10.35 11.63 -7.15
CA PHE A 237 -8.99 12.16 -7.26
C PHE A 237 -8.84 13.51 -6.55
N LYS A 238 -9.90 14.33 -6.48
CA LYS A 238 -9.91 15.55 -5.67
C LYS A 238 -9.76 15.23 -4.18
N LEU A 239 -10.38 14.13 -3.73
CA LEU A 239 -10.19 13.63 -2.35
C LEU A 239 -8.76 13.15 -2.10
N TYR A 240 -8.16 12.44 -3.07
CA TYR A 240 -6.74 12.07 -2.98
C TYR A 240 -5.83 13.29 -2.81
N ARG A 241 -6.06 14.36 -3.60
CA ARG A 241 -5.30 15.62 -3.48
C ARG A 241 -5.46 16.26 -2.11
N ALA A 242 -6.66 16.25 -1.54
CA ALA A 242 -6.93 16.72 -0.19
C ALA A 242 -6.17 15.88 0.86
N LEU A 243 -6.25 14.56 0.79
CA LEU A 243 -5.54 13.66 1.70
C LEU A 243 -4.03 13.87 1.62
N ARG A 244 -3.48 13.98 0.42
CA ARG A 244 -2.07 14.24 0.15
C ARG A 244 -1.57 15.51 0.83
N SER A 245 -2.38 16.55 0.88
CA SER A 245 -2.02 17.84 1.50
C SER A 245 -2.10 17.82 3.02
N ILE A 246 -3.04 17.05 3.57
CA ILE A 246 -3.23 16.93 5.03
C ILE A 246 -2.21 15.98 5.66
N ASN A 247 -1.91 14.90 4.96
CA ASN A 247 -1.12 13.79 5.48
C ASN A 247 -0.08 13.33 4.45
N PRO A 248 0.93 14.16 4.13
CA PRO A 248 2.01 13.74 3.27
C PRO A 248 2.77 12.60 3.93
N SER A 249 3.05 11.54 3.18
CA SER A 249 3.70 10.32 3.65
C SER A 249 4.66 9.80 2.58
N PRO A 250 5.62 8.93 2.93
CA PRO A 250 6.56 8.36 1.97
C PRO A 250 5.89 7.64 0.79
N TYR A 251 4.69 7.08 1.01
CA TYR A 251 3.93 6.40 -0.03
C TYR A 251 2.58 7.07 -0.23
N LEU A 252 2.46 7.80 -1.33
CA LEU A 252 1.23 8.39 -1.81
C LEU A 252 0.82 7.67 -3.10
N PHE A 253 -0.42 7.24 -3.19
CA PHE A 253 -0.85 6.45 -4.34
C PHE A 253 -2.31 6.68 -4.70
N TYR A 254 -2.57 6.63 -6.01
CA TYR A 254 -3.90 6.61 -6.59
C TYR A 254 -3.91 5.61 -7.75
N PHE A 255 -4.60 4.49 -7.57
CA PHE A 255 -4.76 3.44 -8.56
C PHE A 255 -6.19 3.43 -9.09
N ASP A 256 -6.34 3.65 -10.40
CA ASP A 256 -7.58 3.42 -11.10
C ASP A 256 -7.56 2.04 -11.76
N PHE A 257 -8.33 1.12 -11.21
CA PHE A 257 -8.49 -0.25 -11.74
C PHE A 257 -9.70 -0.39 -12.68
N GLY A 258 -10.31 0.72 -13.10
CA GLY A 258 -11.50 0.77 -13.94
C GLY A 258 -12.79 0.71 -13.13
N GLY A 259 -13.15 -0.44 -12.58
CA GLY A 259 -14.38 -0.62 -11.80
C GLY A 259 -14.31 -0.08 -10.36
N PHE A 260 -13.13 0.15 -9.84
CA PHE A 260 -12.88 0.66 -8.50
C PHE A 260 -11.52 1.36 -8.44
N ARG A 261 -11.30 2.11 -7.35
CA ARG A 261 -10.04 2.82 -7.12
C ARG A 261 -9.55 2.57 -5.70
N ILE A 262 -8.23 2.53 -5.54
CA ILE A 262 -7.57 2.48 -4.24
C ILE A 262 -6.60 3.65 -4.19
N PHE A 263 -6.73 4.51 -3.19
CA PHE A 263 -5.85 5.67 -3.03
C PHE A 263 -5.64 6.03 -1.57
N GLY A 264 -4.45 6.50 -1.26
CA GLY A 264 -4.10 6.75 0.12
C GLY A 264 -2.75 7.39 0.32
N SER A 265 -2.39 7.53 1.58
CA SER A 265 -1.14 8.10 2.07
C SER A 265 -0.59 7.23 3.19
N SER A 266 0.24 6.26 2.84
CA SER A 266 0.81 5.31 3.81
C SER A 266 2.18 5.76 4.30
N PRO A 267 2.40 5.78 5.62
CA PRO A 267 3.72 6.09 6.18
C PRO A 267 4.67 4.89 6.24
N GLU A 268 4.17 3.67 6.02
CA GLU A 268 4.87 2.45 6.45
C GLU A 268 5.19 1.51 5.28
N THR A 269 6.47 1.15 5.18
CA THR A 269 6.92 0.09 4.28
C THR A 269 6.58 -1.27 4.88
N HIS A 270 5.92 -2.13 4.10
CA HIS A 270 5.73 -3.52 4.48
C HIS A 270 7.01 -4.33 4.25
N CYS A 271 7.47 -4.38 3.00
CA CYS A 271 8.66 -5.10 2.59
C CYS A 271 9.26 -4.46 1.35
N ARG A 272 10.57 -4.34 1.34
CA ARG A 272 11.35 -3.87 0.20
C ARG A 272 12.47 -4.86 -0.09
N ILE A 273 12.66 -5.19 -1.36
CA ILE A 273 13.73 -6.09 -1.81
C ILE A 273 14.45 -5.43 -2.98
N GLU A 274 15.75 -5.27 -2.85
CA GLU A 274 16.65 -4.74 -3.88
C GLU A 274 17.81 -5.72 -4.08
N GLY A 275 17.93 -6.26 -5.29
CA GLY A 275 18.83 -7.36 -5.56
C GLY A 275 18.48 -8.57 -4.67
N ARG A 276 19.37 -8.95 -3.77
CA ARG A 276 19.15 -10.02 -2.79
C ARG A 276 18.98 -9.52 -1.35
N HIS A 277 18.82 -8.22 -1.14
CA HIS A 277 18.66 -7.63 0.18
C HIS A 277 17.19 -7.30 0.44
N ALA A 278 16.65 -7.84 1.52
CA ALA A 278 15.29 -7.58 1.99
C ALA A 278 15.32 -6.65 3.21
N TYR A 279 14.33 -5.75 3.30
CA TYR A 279 14.20 -4.74 4.36
C TYR A 279 12.76 -4.68 4.85
N ILE A 280 12.61 -4.57 6.16
CA ILE A 280 11.35 -4.20 6.83
C ILE A 280 11.68 -3.05 7.77
N ASP A 281 10.88 -1.98 7.71
CA ASP A 281 11.07 -0.78 8.52
C ASP A 281 9.92 -0.63 9.53
N PRO A 282 9.96 -1.31 10.71
CA PRO A 282 8.92 -1.17 11.71
C PRO A 282 8.84 0.26 12.23
N ILE A 283 7.63 0.78 12.28
CA ILE A 283 7.30 2.08 12.88
C ILE A 283 6.40 1.81 14.08
N ALA A 284 6.83 2.28 15.25
CA ALA A 284 5.98 2.34 16.42
C ALA A 284 6.15 3.70 17.10
N GLY A 285 5.03 4.24 17.53
CA GLY A 285 5.00 5.56 18.11
C GLY A 285 4.90 6.67 17.05
N THR A 286 3.96 7.56 17.31
CA THR A 286 3.74 8.75 16.48
C THR A 286 3.48 9.93 17.40
N ALA A 287 4.27 10.97 17.24
CA ALA A 287 4.02 12.26 17.88
C ALA A 287 3.75 13.34 16.83
N LYS A 288 3.00 14.34 17.23
CA LYS A 288 2.70 15.49 16.37
C LYS A 288 3.95 16.34 16.20
N ARG A 289 4.22 16.75 14.97
CA ARG A 289 5.17 17.81 14.66
C ARG A 289 4.43 19.14 14.57
N THR A 290 4.85 20.12 15.36
CA THR A 290 4.19 21.41 15.49
C THR A 290 4.86 22.50 14.66
N GLY A 291 6.11 22.29 14.25
CA GLY A 291 6.97 23.30 13.64
C GLY A 291 7.68 24.21 14.65
N ASN A 292 7.35 24.04 15.96
CA ASN A 292 8.09 24.69 17.04
C ASN A 292 9.21 23.74 17.51
N PRO A 293 10.49 24.14 17.41
CA PRO A 293 11.62 23.27 17.74
C PRO A 293 11.61 22.74 19.18
N GLU A 294 11.21 23.55 20.15
CA GLU A 294 11.17 23.15 21.56
C GLU A 294 10.06 22.14 21.82
N GLN A 295 8.87 22.38 21.26
CA GLN A 295 7.73 21.45 21.39
C GLN A 295 8.00 20.15 20.64
N ASP A 296 8.59 20.21 19.45
CA ASP A 296 8.95 19.03 18.67
C ASP A 296 10.01 18.18 19.37
N ALA A 297 11.00 18.82 20.00
CA ALA A 297 11.98 18.13 20.84
C ALA A 297 11.36 17.49 22.10
N ALA A 298 10.36 18.12 22.70
CA ALA A 298 9.63 17.56 23.83
C ALA A 298 8.78 16.35 23.39
N ASN A 299 8.11 16.45 22.26
CA ASN A 299 7.32 15.36 21.68
C ASN A 299 8.21 14.16 21.29
N ALA A 300 9.39 14.41 20.74
CA ALA A 300 10.38 13.37 20.41
C ALA A 300 10.89 12.65 21.67
N ARG A 301 11.22 13.40 22.72
CA ARG A 301 11.63 12.83 24.02
C ARG A 301 10.52 11.98 24.62
N TYR A 302 9.27 12.46 24.58
CA TYR A 302 8.12 11.68 25.05
C TYR A 302 8.03 10.33 24.35
N LEU A 303 8.11 10.29 23.00
CA LEU A 303 8.13 9.03 22.24
C LEU A 303 9.30 8.11 22.64
N GLN A 304 10.47 8.69 22.85
CA GLN A 304 11.67 7.93 23.20
C GLN A 304 11.58 7.29 24.59
N ASP A 305 10.91 7.96 25.52
CA ASP A 305 10.85 7.56 26.92
C ASP A 305 9.56 6.79 27.29
N ASP A 306 8.54 6.79 26.43
CA ASP A 306 7.26 6.11 26.71
C ASP A 306 7.44 4.59 26.77
N PRO A 307 7.16 3.94 27.93
CA PRO A 307 7.37 2.51 28.08
C PRO A 307 6.46 1.65 27.19
N LYS A 308 5.24 2.12 26.89
CA LYS A 308 4.28 1.39 26.03
C LYS A 308 4.79 1.37 24.59
N GLU A 309 5.10 2.55 24.06
CA GLU A 309 5.63 2.70 22.70
C GLU A 309 6.94 1.93 22.52
N ASN A 310 7.81 1.97 23.50
CA ASN A 310 9.07 1.22 23.49
C ASN A 310 8.88 -0.29 23.51
N ALA A 311 7.96 -0.81 24.32
CA ALA A 311 7.65 -2.24 24.39
C ALA A 311 7.04 -2.73 23.06
N GLU A 312 6.10 -1.96 22.48
CA GLU A 312 5.52 -2.26 21.18
C GLU A 312 6.57 -2.26 20.08
N HIS A 313 7.45 -1.26 20.07
CA HIS A 313 8.52 -1.16 19.07
C HIS A 313 9.48 -2.35 19.11
N VAL A 314 9.92 -2.77 20.30
CA VAL A 314 10.76 -3.98 20.47
C VAL A 314 10.07 -5.20 19.90
N MET A 315 8.80 -5.39 20.21
CA MET A 315 8.01 -6.51 19.69
C MET A 315 7.90 -6.51 18.17
N LEU A 316 7.69 -5.35 17.56
CA LEU A 316 7.60 -5.22 16.09
C LEU A 316 8.95 -5.47 15.40
N VAL A 317 10.05 -5.04 16.00
CA VAL A 317 11.41 -5.35 15.52
C VAL A 317 11.69 -6.86 15.59
N ASP A 318 11.34 -7.51 16.68
CA ASP A 318 11.50 -8.96 16.81
C ASP A 318 10.61 -9.73 15.82
N LEU A 319 9.38 -9.26 15.59
CA LEU A 319 8.50 -9.84 14.59
C LEU A 319 9.08 -9.70 13.17
N ALA A 320 9.61 -8.53 12.82
CA ALA A 320 10.26 -8.32 11.54
C ALA A 320 11.51 -9.20 11.34
N ARG A 321 12.31 -9.37 12.42
CA ARG A 321 13.44 -10.30 12.39
C ARG A 321 13.00 -11.74 12.16
N ASN A 322 11.95 -12.17 12.85
CA ASN A 322 11.38 -13.51 12.69
C ASN A 322 10.83 -13.72 11.27
N ASP A 323 10.09 -12.75 10.73
CA ASP A 323 9.55 -12.81 9.38
C ASP A 323 10.66 -12.94 8.31
N LEU A 324 11.70 -12.13 8.37
CA LEU A 324 12.82 -12.21 7.44
C LEU A 324 13.65 -13.49 7.60
N SER A 325 13.79 -14.00 8.82
CA SER A 325 14.58 -15.21 9.10
C SER A 325 14.02 -16.47 8.43
N ARG A 326 12.77 -16.46 7.98
CA ARG A 326 12.19 -17.57 7.22
C ARG A 326 12.85 -17.77 5.85
N ASN A 327 13.31 -16.69 5.22
CA ASN A 327 13.82 -16.69 3.85
C ASN A 327 15.17 -15.99 3.69
N CYS A 328 15.74 -15.49 4.77
CA CYS A 328 16.98 -14.72 4.75
C CYS A 328 17.99 -15.26 5.75
N HIS A 329 19.26 -15.07 5.44
CA HIS A 329 20.39 -15.20 6.36
C HIS A 329 20.96 -13.81 6.66
N ASP A 330 21.89 -13.74 7.61
CA ASP A 330 22.49 -12.49 8.09
C ASP A 330 21.46 -11.42 8.50
N VAL A 331 20.36 -11.87 9.10
CA VAL A 331 19.30 -10.98 9.58
C VAL A 331 19.82 -10.14 10.73
N LYS A 332 19.74 -8.82 10.57
CA LYS A 332 20.26 -7.84 11.54
C LYS A 332 19.37 -6.61 11.62
N VAL A 333 19.57 -5.84 12.67
CA VAL A 333 18.98 -4.51 12.83
C VAL A 333 20.02 -3.48 12.39
N ASP A 334 19.76 -2.79 11.26
CA ASP A 334 20.69 -1.82 10.68
C ASP A 334 20.73 -0.54 11.50
N PHE A 335 19.56 -0.05 11.92
CA PHE A 335 19.41 1.01 12.91
C PHE A 335 18.21 0.72 13.81
N TYR A 336 18.27 1.23 15.04
CA TYR A 336 17.31 0.92 16.08
C TYR A 336 16.78 2.16 16.77
N LYS A 337 15.45 2.36 16.72
CA LYS A 337 14.76 3.48 17.37
C LYS A 337 15.30 4.86 16.96
N GLU A 338 15.49 5.05 15.67
CA GLU A 338 15.83 6.37 15.15
C GLU A 338 14.59 7.26 15.08
N MET A 339 14.78 8.51 15.51
CA MET A 339 13.74 9.53 15.43
C MET A 339 13.71 10.12 14.03
N GLN A 340 12.62 9.91 13.31
CA GLN A 340 12.43 10.47 11.96
C GLN A 340 11.38 11.57 11.99
N TYR A 341 11.77 12.74 11.49
CA TYR A 341 10.93 13.95 11.47
C TYR A 341 10.34 14.14 10.08
N TYR A 342 9.03 14.00 9.98
CA TYR A 342 8.25 14.30 8.77
C TYR A 342 7.60 15.69 8.90
N SER A 343 6.88 16.13 7.85
CA SER A 343 6.27 17.47 7.85
C SER A 343 5.28 17.70 9.01
N HIS A 344 4.52 16.67 9.41
CA HIS A 344 3.44 16.77 10.40
C HIS A 344 3.55 15.80 11.57
N VAL A 345 4.45 14.83 11.48
CA VAL A 345 4.62 13.78 12.49
C VAL A 345 6.09 13.48 12.75
N ILE A 346 6.35 12.94 13.92
CA ILE A 346 7.62 12.38 14.34
C ILE A 346 7.38 10.90 14.59
N HIS A 347 8.16 10.04 13.97
CA HIS A 347 8.09 8.59 14.14
C HIS A 347 9.36 8.03 14.75
N LEU A 348 9.20 6.97 15.52
CA LEU A 348 10.28 6.12 15.98
C LEU A 348 10.39 4.93 15.01
N VAL A 349 11.51 4.83 14.30
CA VAL A 349 11.70 3.87 13.21
C VAL A 349 12.92 3.00 13.47
N SER A 350 12.81 1.72 13.15
CA SER A 350 13.95 0.81 13.06
C SER A 350 14.00 0.18 11.67
N ARG A 351 15.15 -0.38 11.29
CA ARG A 351 15.28 -1.19 10.07
C ARG A 351 15.83 -2.55 10.39
N VAL A 352 15.13 -3.55 9.91
CA VAL A 352 15.60 -4.94 9.90
C VAL A 352 15.93 -5.32 8.46
N SER A 353 17.10 -5.86 8.24
CA SER A 353 17.55 -6.33 6.92
C SER A 353 18.00 -7.77 6.97
N GLY A 354 18.03 -8.39 5.79
CA GLY A 354 18.57 -9.73 5.60
C GLY A 354 18.91 -9.97 4.14
N THR A 355 19.70 -11.00 3.89
CA THR A 355 20.04 -11.43 2.54
C THR A 355 19.23 -12.68 2.17
N LEU A 356 18.54 -12.65 1.04
CA LEU A 356 17.73 -13.79 0.58
C LEU A 356 18.60 -15.06 0.44
N ASN A 357 18.08 -16.18 0.97
CA ASN A 357 18.69 -17.50 0.78
C ASN A 357 18.71 -17.88 -0.71
N SER A 358 19.65 -18.74 -1.10
CA SER A 358 19.81 -19.14 -2.50
C SER A 358 18.62 -19.88 -3.10
N ASP A 359 17.81 -20.51 -2.27
CA ASP A 359 16.63 -21.32 -2.60
C ASP A 359 15.31 -20.58 -2.53
N THR A 360 15.33 -19.25 -2.31
CA THR A 360 14.15 -18.41 -2.21
C THR A 360 14.18 -17.23 -3.19
N ASP A 361 13.02 -16.65 -3.42
CA ASP A 361 12.83 -15.46 -4.25
C ASP A 361 12.01 -14.36 -3.52
N SER A 362 11.81 -13.24 -4.21
CA SER A 362 11.07 -12.09 -3.67
C SER A 362 9.62 -12.41 -3.41
N ILE A 363 8.98 -13.21 -4.25
CA ILE A 363 7.56 -13.58 -4.09
C ILE A 363 7.37 -14.41 -2.84
N ARG A 364 8.21 -15.43 -2.63
CA ARG A 364 8.15 -16.25 -1.41
C ARG A 364 8.41 -15.42 -0.17
N THR A 365 9.43 -14.56 -0.20
CA THR A 365 9.75 -13.67 0.92
C THR A 365 8.61 -12.71 1.24
N PHE A 366 8.00 -12.12 0.21
CA PHE A 366 6.83 -11.25 0.39
C PHE A 366 5.66 -11.98 1.05
N ILE A 367 5.30 -13.16 0.55
CA ILE A 367 4.21 -13.97 1.07
C ILE A 367 4.44 -14.36 2.53
N ASP A 368 5.65 -14.78 2.87
CA ASP A 368 5.98 -15.23 4.22
C ASP A 368 6.09 -14.07 5.24
N THR A 369 6.24 -12.83 4.78
CA THR A 369 6.18 -11.63 5.64
C THR A 369 4.78 -11.03 5.75
N PHE A 370 3.86 -11.42 4.86
CA PHE A 370 2.49 -10.88 4.78
C PHE A 370 1.54 -11.52 5.80
N PRO A 371 0.59 -10.76 6.35
CA PRO A 371 0.52 -9.31 6.38
C PRO A 371 1.45 -8.71 7.44
N ALA A 372 1.59 -7.38 7.44
CA ALA A 372 2.42 -6.70 8.43
C ALA A 372 1.95 -6.96 9.86
N GLY A 373 2.90 -7.13 10.77
CA GLY A 373 2.61 -7.35 12.19
C GLY A 373 1.90 -6.17 12.85
N THR A 374 2.19 -4.95 12.38
CA THR A 374 1.53 -3.70 12.83
C THR A 374 0.03 -3.65 12.52
N LEU A 375 -0.45 -4.50 11.62
CA LEU A 375 -1.86 -4.60 11.23
C LEU A 375 -2.53 -5.92 11.65
N SER A 376 -1.79 -6.86 12.18
CA SER A 376 -2.29 -8.17 12.59
C SER A 376 -2.09 -8.43 14.09
N GLY A 377 -0.90 -8.65 14.51
CA GLY A 377 -0.53 -8.93 15.89
C GLY A 377 0.52 -10.01 16.02
N ALA A 378 0.73 -10.48 17.24
CA ALA A 378 1.72 -11.47 17.57
C ALA A 378 1.19 -12.48 18.60
N PRO A 379 1.31 -13.80 18.39
CA PRO A 379 1.74 -14.49 17.17
C PRO A 379 0.81 -14.22 15.99
N LYS A 380 1.37 -14.00 14.81
CA LYS A 380 0.65 -13.46 13.64
C LYS A 380 -0.54 -14.33 13.21
N VAL A 381 -0.37 -15.62 13.03
CA VAL A 381 -1.45 -16.52 12.58
C VAL A 381 -2.61 -16.53 13.58
N ARG A 382 -2.32 -16.64 14.88
CA ARG A 382 -3.37 -16.62 15.90
C ARG A 382 -4.10 -15.29 15.96
N ALA A 383 -3.38 -14.19 15.86
CA ALA A 383 -3.98 -12.85 15.79
C ALA A 383 -4.94 -12.72 14.59
N MET A 384 -4.55 -13.20 13.42
CA MET A 384 -5.40 -13.16 12.23
C MET A 384 -6.67 -14.02 12.33
N GLN A 385 -6.56 -15.20 12.94
CA GLN A 385 -7.74 -16.03 13.25
C GLN A 385 -8.74 -15.27 14.12
N LEU A 386 -8.26 -14.67 15.20
CA LEU A 386 -9.08 -13.88 16.11
C LEU A 386 -9.66 -12.61 15.43
N ILE A 387 -8.91 -11.95 14.58
CA ILE A 387 -9.40 -10.81 13.78
C ILE A 387 -10.59 -11.26 12.92
N SER A 388 -10.46 -12.40 12.25
CA SER A 388 -11.56 -12.95 11.45
C SER A 388 -12.80 -13.31 12.28
N GLU A 389 -12.63 -13.72 13.53
CA GLU A 389 -13.74 -14.03 14.45
C GLU A 389 -14.42 -12.77 14.98
N LEU A 390 -13.63 -11.74 15.32
CA LEU A 390 -14.08 -10.55 16.04
C LEU A 390 -14.59 -9.44 15.13
N GLU A 391 -13.97 -9.23 13.98
CA GLU A 391 -14.42 -8.21 13.01
C GLU A 391 -15.62 -8.70 12.22
N PRO A 392 -16.64 -7.85 11.98
CA PRO A 392 -17.87 -8.28 11.31
C PRO A 392 -17.69 -8.52 9.81
N HIS A 393 -16.67 -7.94 9.19
CA HIS A 393 -16.42 -7.96 7.77
C HIS A 393 -14.99 -8.37 7.44
N ASN A 394 -14.77 -8.75 6.17
CA ASN A 394 -13.44 -8.78 5.59
C ASN A 394 -12.83 -7.37 5.58
N ARG A 395 -11.54 -7.29 5.74
CA ARG A 395 -10.84 -6.00 5.63
C ARG A 395 -10.70 -5.50 4.20
N GLY A 396 -10.66 -6.38 3.22
CA GLY A 396 -10.36 -6.01 1.85
C GLY A 396 -8.95 -5.45 1.72
N ALA A 397 -8.80 -4.29 1.08
CA ALA A 397 -7.50 -3.66 0.88
C ALA A 397 -6.82 -3.20 2.18
N TYR A 398 -7.60 -2.78 3.17
CA TYR A 398 -7.06 -2.31 4.45
C TYR A 398 -6.21 -3.37 5.15
N GLY A 399 -5.00 -2.99 5.53
CA GLY A 399 -4.05 -3.89 6.20
C GLY A 399 -3.32 -4.86 5.28
N GLY A 400 -3.61 -4.82 3.98
CA GLY A 400 -2.82 -5.47 2.95
C GLY A 400 -1.64 -4.60 2.50
N CYS A 401 -1.19 -4.81 1.28
CA CYS A 401 -0.05 -4.12 0.68
C CYS A 401 -0.39 -3.56 -0.70
N ILE A 402 0.28 -2.47 -1.05
CA ILE A 402 0.17 -1.83 -2.36
C ILE A 402 1.55 -1.39 -2.83
N GLY A 403 1.86 -1.59 -4.10
CA GLY A 403 3.14 -1.17 -4.63
C GLY A 403 3.59 -1.93 -5.88
N PHE A 404 4.86 -2.28 -5.89
CA PHE A 404 5.61 -2.73 -7.05
C PHE A 404 6.23 -4.11 -6.85
N ILE A 405 6.14 -4.95 -7.89
CA ILE A 405 6.87 -6.21 -8.04
C ILE A 405 7.62 -6.15 -9.37
N GLY A 406 8.94 -6.00 -9.32
CA GLY A 406 9.78 -5.90 -10.50
C GLY A 406 9.97 -7.23 -11.23
N LEU A 407 10.09 -7.16 -12.55
CA LEU A 407 10.46 -8.34 -13.36
C LEU A 407 11.87 -8.84 -13.07
N ASN A 408 12.71 -8.00 -12.53
CA ASN A 408 14.09 -8.32 -12.09
C ASN A 408 14.16 -8.90 -10.66
N GLY A 409 13.03 -9.14 -10.01
CA GLY A 409 12.96 -9.63 -8.63
C GLY A 409 13.01 -8.53 -7.55
N SER A 410 13.07 -7.26 -7.92
CA SER A 410 12.88 -6.17 -6.94
C SER A 410 11.44 -6.11 -6.44
N LEU A 411 11.25 -5.56 -5.24
CA LEU A 411 9.93 -5.44 -4.63
C LEU A 411 9.89 -4.21 -3.73
N ASN A 412 8.81 -3.46 -3.79
CA ASN A 412 8.56 -2.35 -2.89
C ASN A 412 7.06 -2.25 -2.60
N GLN A 413 6.69 -2.63 -1.39
CA GLN A 413 5.30 -2.72 -0.94
C GLN A 413 5.08 -1.85 0.29
N ALA A 414 4.14 -0.94 0.21
CA ALA A 414 3.64 -0.18 1.34
C ALA A 414 2.47 -0.90 2.01
N ILE A 415 2.29 -0.70 3.31
CA ILE A 415 1.09 -1.17 4.01
C ILE A 415 -0.10 -0.31 3.60
N THR A 416 -1.21 -0.94 3.24
CA THR A 416 -2.44 -0.24 2.85
C THR A 416 -3.19 0.25 4.09
N ILE A 417 -2.80 1.41 4.59
CA ILE A 417 -3.41 2.16 5.69
C ILE A 417 -3.61 3.61 5.27
N ARG A 418 -4.46 4.34 5.99
CA ARG A 418 -4.83 5.72 5.63
C ARG A 418 -5.27 5.83 4.17
N THR A 419 -6.15 4.91 3.80
CA THR A 419 -6.48 4.60 2.42
C THR A 419 -7.98 4.56 2.25
N PHE A 420 -8.44 5.04 1.10
CA PHE A 420 -9.79 4.90 0.61
C PHE A 420 -9.87 3.82 -0.47
N VAL A 421 -10.95 3.07 -0.44
CA VAL A 421 -11.42 2.27 -1.57
C VAL A 421 -12.68 2.93 -2.10
N SER A 422 -12.72 3.22 -3.39
CA SER A 422 -13.82 3.91 -4.06
C SER A 422 -14.44 3.01 -5.11
N ARG A 423 -15.76 2.81 -5.02
CA ARG A 423 -16.52 2.03 -5.99
C ARG A 423 -17.97 2.47 -6.00
N ASN A 424 -18.57 2.62 -7.18
CA ASN A 424 -19.99 2.92 -7.36
C ASN A 424 -20.51 4.10 -6.51
N GLY A 425 -19.71 5.17 -6.40
CA GLY A 425 -20.08 6.36 -5.61
C GLY A 425 -20.04 6.14 -4.09
N MET A 426 -19.35 5.10 -3.63
CA MET A 426 -19.13 4.80 -2.22
C MET A 426 -17.65 4.77 -1.90
N LEU A 427 -17.27 5.42 -0.80
CA LEU A 427 -15.95 5.35 -0.19
C LEU A 427 -15.96 4.40 1.00
N TRP A 428 -14.96 3.53 1.10
CA TRP A 428 -14.65 2.77 2.31
C TRP A 428 -13.31 3.22 2.84
N PHE A 429 -13.24 3.34 4.15
CA PHE A 429 -12.00 3.64 4.85
C PHE A 429 -12.03 3.04 6.25
N GLN A 430 -10.87 2.70 6.77
CA GLN A 430 -10.73 1.86 7.95
C GLN A 430 -9.52 2.28 8.77
N ALA A 431 -9.62 2.14 10.07
CA ALA A 431 -8.50 2.29 10.98
C ALA A 431 -8.60 1.28 12.12
N GLY A 432 -7.46 0.93 12.68
CA GLY A 432 -7.34 0.01 13.79
C GLY A 432 -6.30 0.46 14.80
N GLY A 433 -6.34 -0.18 15.96
CA GLY A 433 -5.38 0.01 17.05
C GLY A 433 -4.86 -1.29 17.59
N GLY A 434 -3.61 -1.30 18.03
CA GLY A 434 -2.97 -2.43 18.70
C GLY A 434 -3.47 -2.57 20.14
N ILE A 435 -3.98 -3.75 20.47
CA ILE A 435 -4.57 -4.08 21.77
C ILE A 435 -3.65 -5.06 22.47
N VAL A 436 -3.32 -4.75 23.71
CA VAL A 436 -2.51 -5.57 24.61
C VAL A 436 -3.26 -5.82 25.93
N ALA A 437 -2.75 -6.68 26.78
CA ALA A 437 -3.40 -7.04 28.06
C ALA A 437 -3.68 -5.82 28.97
N LYS A 438 -2.87 -4.77 28.89
CA LYS A 438 -3.02 -3.54 29.70
C LYS A 438 -3.79 -2.42 28.97
N SER A 439 -4.32 -2.67 27.79
CA SER A 439 -5.11 -1.68 27.04
C SER A 439 -6.41 -1.31 27.75
N ASN A 440 -6.89 -0.11 27.45
CA ASN A 440 -8.16 0.42 27.93
C ASN A 440 -9.10 0.69 26.74
N ALA A 441 -10.32 0.18 26.79
CA ALA A 441 -11.25 0.23 25.67
C ALA A 441 -11.61 1.65 25.21
N GLU A 442 -11.74 2.60 26.14
CA GLU A 442 -12.02 4.01 25.81
C GLU A 442 -10.84 4.68 25.10
N TYR A 443 -9.63 4.41 25.60
CA TYR A 443 -8.40 4.95 25.01
C TYR A 443 -8.17 4.39 23.61
N GLU A 444 -8.34 3.07 23.43
CA GLU A 444 -8.14 2.43 22.12
C GLU A 444 -9.21 2.86 21.10
N LEU A 445 -10.45 3.07 21.53
CA LEU A 445 -11.49 3.68 20.69
C LEU A 445 -11.08 5.08 20.22
N GLN A 446 -10.58 5.92 21.14
CA GLN A 446 -10.14 7.28 20.81
C GLN A 446 -8.96 7.27 19.84
N GLU A 447 -8.04 6.33 19.97
CA GLU A 447 -6.92 6.16 19.04
C GLU A 447 -7.39 5.85 17.61
N VAL A 448 -8.36 4.96 17.45
CA VAL A 448 -8.99 4.64 16.17
C VAL A 448 -9.68 5.89 15.58
N ASN A 449 -10.43 6.60 16.40
CA ASN A 449 -11.11 7.84 15.97
C ASN A 449 -10.11 8.93 15.55
N ASN A 450 -8.98 9.05 16.22
CA ASN A 450 -7.91 9.99 15.85
C ASN A 450 -7.29 9.62 14.50
N LYS A 451 -7.03 8.33 14.25
CA LYS A 451 -6.52 7.85 12.95
C LYS A 451 -7.51 8.09 11.81
N LEU A 452 -8.80 7.95 12.07
CA LEU A 452 -9.87 8.27 11.11
C LEU A 452 -10.04 9.77 10.88
N GLY A 453 -9.67 10.59 11.85
CA GLY A 453 -9.83 12.04 11.81
C GLY A 453 -9.17 12.69 10.58
N ALA A 454 -7.99 12.24 10.20
CA ALA A 454 -7.30 12.73 8.99
C ALA A 454 -8.07 12.40 7.70
N LEU A 455 -8.64 11.19 7.61
CA LEU A 455 -9.44 10.76 6.47
C LEU A 455 -10.76 11.52 6.38
N LYS A 456 -11.45 11.71 7.49
CA LYS A 456 -12.68 12.52 7.57
C LYS A 456 -12.41 13.98 7.23
N LYS A 457 -11.30 14.54 7.72
CA LYS A 457 -10.87 15.90 7.39
C LYS A 457 -10.58 16.05 5.89
N ALA A 458 -9.99 15.03 5.26
CA ALA A 458 -9.74 15.03 3.81
C ALA A 458 -11.05 15.10 3.02
N ILE A 459 -12.09 14.36 3.42
CA ILE A 459 -13.43 14.41 2.79
C ILE A 459 -13.99 15.83 2.85
N THR A 460 -14.03 16.44 4.04
CA THR A 460 -14.53 17.82 4.21
C THR A 460 -13.70 18.83 3.41
N MET A 461 -12.38 18.66 3.38
CA MET A 461 -11.49 19.55 2.63
C MET A 461 -11.69 19.43 1.12
N ALA A 462 -11.91 18.22 0.61
CA ALA A 462 -12.13 17.97 -0.82
C ALA A 462 -13.38 18.68 -1.36
N GLU A 463 -14.41 18.87 -0.53
CA GLU A 463 -15.63 19.61 -0.89
C GLU A 463 -15.38 21.12 -1.06
N ASN A 464 -14.37 21.66 -0.35
CA ASN A 464 -14.12 23.09 -0.25
C ASN A 464 -12.88 23.55 -1.04
N PHE A 465 -12.14 22.65 -1.67
CA PHE A 465 -11.05 23.02 -2.56
C PHE A 465 -11.57 23.66 -3.85
N LEU A 466 -10.93 24.74 -4.25
CA LEU A 466 -11.10 25.34 -5.58
C LEU A 466 -10.23 24.63 -6.63
#